data_842e7788ad9081eb3a489fc1c3a74b10
#
_entry.id   842e7788ad9081eb3a489fc1c3a74b10
#
_cell.length_a   1.000
_cell.length_b   1.000
_cell.length_c   1.000
_cell.angle_alpha   90.00
_cell.angle_beta   90.00
_cell.angle_gamma   90.00
#
_symmetry.space_group_name_H-M   'P 1'
#
loop_
_entity.id
_entity.type
_entity.pdbx_description
1 polymer ?
#
loop_
_entity_poly.entity_id
_entity_poly.type
_entity_poly.pdbx_seq_one_letter_code
_entity_poly.pdbx_strand_id
1 'polypeptide(L)'
;MAQATTIKGGKVRVKIGNGATPIVYTSPCGFTQRSITLTKNLNEVSIPDCENPDKVDWIGRDAASLSMSISGEGVLASESVETWLDAGESIDSIPVQVEIEFPATTYIYTGKMHAESLEIGANNGERATLNVSLQSDGEMVRTSAPTAP
;
A
#
# COMPACT_ATOMS: atom_id res chain seq x y z
N MET A 1 -9.55 9.58 -31.63
CA MET A 1 -8.97 8.54 -30.73
C MET A 1 -9.17 8.97 -29.29
N ALA A 2 -9.77 8.12 -28.51
CA ALA A 2 -9.98 8.42 -27.10
C ALA A 2 -8.70 8.21 -26.30
N GLN A 3 -8.39 9.13 -25.40
CA GLN A 3 -7.26 9.01 -24.49
C GLN A 3 -7.69 8.33 -23.22
N ALA A 4 -6.76 7.62 -22.58
CA ALA A 4 -7.02 7.01 -21.27
C ALA A 4 -7.26 8.07 -20.22
N THR A 5 -8.18 7.81 -19.31
CA THR A 5 -8.42 8.67 -18.15
C THR A 5 -7.36 8.38 -17.10
N THR A 6 -6.61 9.39 -16.74
CA THR A 6 -5.52 9.27 -15.77
C THR A 6 -5.71 10.22 -14.59
N ILE A 7 -4.93 10.01 -13.54
CA ILE A 7 -4.95 10.88 -12.36
C ILE A 7 -3.53 11.31 -12.01
N LYS A 8 -3.44 12.44 -11.29
CA LYS A 8 -2.17 12.92 -10.77
C LYS A 8 -1.86 12.19 -9.45
N GLY A 9 -0.57 12.12 -9.12
CA GLY A 9 -0.12 11.38 -7.93
C GLY A 9 -0.77 11.81 -6.62
N GLY A 10 -1.17 13.07 -6.50
CA GLY A 10 -1.84 13.56 -5.29
C GLY A 10 -3.22 12.96 -5.05
N LYS A 11 -3.78 12.27 -6.04
CA LYS A 11 -5.07 11.58 -5.91
C LYS A 11 -4.93 10.16 -5.36
N VAL A 12 -3.72 9.68 -5.18
CA VAL A 12 -3.43 8.43 -4.49
C VAL A 12 -3.01 8.78 -3.08
N ARG A 13 -3.80 8.38 -2.09
CA ARG A 13 -3.58 8.77 -0.70
C ARG A 13 -3.44 7.53 0.19
N VAL A 14 -2.50 7.61 1.13
CA VAL A 14 -2.37 6.63 2.20
C VAL A 14 -2.84 7.29 3.48
N LYS A 15 -3.87 6.72 4.10
CA LYS A 15 -4.47 7.27 5.31
C LYS A 15 -4.27 6.31 6.47
N ILE A 16 -4.04 6.85 7.65
CA ILE A 16 -3.82 6.07 8.86
C ILE A 16 -4.98 6.32 9.82
N GLY A 17 -5.52 5.23 10.37
CA GLY A 17 -6.60 5.30 11.33
C GLY A 17 -6.08 5.64 12.73
N ASN A 18 -6.91 6.33 13.50
CA ASN A 18 -6.55 6.78 14.84
C ASN A 18 -6.91 5.80 15.97
N GLY A 19 -7.47 4.63 15.63
CA GLY A 19 -7.86 3.65 16.63
C GLY A 19 -9.12 3.98 17.41
N ALA A 20 -9.76 5.09 17.13
CA ALA A 20 -11.01 5.48 17.79
C ALA A 20 -12.21 4.66 17.27
N THR A 21 -13.35 4.79 17.93
CA THR A 21 -14.60 4.15 17.50
C THR A 21 -15.66 5.22 17.28
N PRO A 22 -16.09 5.49 16.03
CA PRO A 22 -15.59 4.90 14.78
C PRO A 22 -14.18 5.37 14.42
N ILE A 23 -13.48 4.56 13.65
CA ILE A 23 -12.12 4.90 13.21
C ILE A 23 -12.15 6.08 12.23
N VAL A 24 -11.32 7.07 12.49
CA VAL A 24 -11.14 8.20 11.59
C VAL A 24 -9.80 8.05 10.89
N TYR A 25 -9.82 8.04 9.56
CA TYR A 25 -8.62 7.93 8.74
C TYR A 25 -8.17 9.33 8.31
N THR A 26 -6.90 9.62 8.53
CA THR A 26 -6.32 10.90 8.11
C THR A 26 -5.10 10.66 7.24
N SER A 27 -4.89 11.55 6.28
CA SER A 27 -3.73 11.49 5.39
C SER A 27 -2.60 12.29 6.00
N PRO A 28 -1.47 11.64 6.40
CA PRO A 28 -0.33 12.38 6.93
C PRO A 28 0.27 13.33 5.89
N CYS A 29 0.65 14.51 6.34
CA CYS A 29 1.29 15.50 5.49
C CYS A 29 2.74 15.18 5.22
N GLY A 30 3.27 15.72 4.15
CA GLY A 30 4.70 15.73 3.88
C GLY A 30 5.18 14.76 2.81
N PHE A 31 4.39 13.77 2.44
CA PHE A 31 4.80 12.83 1.40
C PHE A 31 4.87 13.50 0.03
N THR A 32 6.00 13.32 -0.63
CA THR A 32 6.19 13.75 -2.02
C THR A 32 6.10 12.58 -2.98
N GLN A 33 6.34 11.37 -2.52
CA GLN A 33 6.27 10.17 -3.32
C GLN A 33 5.70 9.03 -2.49
N ARG A 34 4.91 8.19 -3.12
CA ARG A 34 4.37 6.97 -2.50
C ARG A 34 4.21 5.89 -3.54
N SER A 35 4.39 4.66 -3.10
CA SER A 35 4.30 3.50 -3.97
C SER A 35 3.51 2.41 -3.28
N ILE A 36 2.56 1.83 -3.99
CA ILE A 36 1.70 0.76 -3.47
C ILE A 36 1.92 -0.47 -4.33
N THR A 37 2.30 -1.57 -3.71
CA THR A 37 2.58 -2.82 -4.41
C THR A 37 1.72 -3.93 -3.87
N LEU A 38 1.00 -4.61 -4.76
CA LEU A 38 0.23 -5.80 -4.44
C LEU A 38 1.01 -7.00 -4.95
N THR A 39 1.39 -7.89 -4.05
CA THR A 39 2.23 -9.04 -4.37
C THR A 39 1.48 -10.34 -4.16
N LYS A 40 1.61 -11.24 -5.12
CA LYS A 40 1.04 -12.56 -5.06
C LYS A 40 2.17 -13.58 -5.07
N ASN A 41 2.23 -14.43 -4.05
CA ASN A 41 3.19 -15.52 -4.00
C ASN A 41 2.59 -16.73 -4.69
N LEU A 42 3.34 -17.29 -5.63
CA LEU A 42 2.89 -18.38 -6.47
C LEU A 42 3.71 -19.64 -6.19
N ASN A 43 3.01 -20.77 -6.09
CA ASN A 43 3.65 -22.10 -6.06
C ASN A 43 3.62 -22.66 -7.46
N GLU A 44 4.71 -23.32 -7.85
CA GLU A 44 4.83 -23.90 -9.19
C GLU A 44 4.55 -25.40 -9.12
N VAL A 45 3.83 -25.90 -10.12
CA VAL A 45 3.50 -27.32 -10.27
C VAL A 45 3.75 -27.72 -11.71
N SER A 46 4.54 -28.78 -11.90
CA SER A 46 4.72 -29.35 -13.24
C SER A 46 3.51 -30.19 -13.61
N ILE A 47 2.93 -29.91 -14.77
CA ILE A 47 1.75 -30.62 -15.28
C ILE A 47 2.17 -31.48 -16.45
N PRO A 48 2.22 -32.81 -16.29
CA PRO A 48 2.62 -33.70 -17.38
C PRO A 48 1.54 -33.84 -18.44
N ASP A 49 1.97 -34.14 -19.67
CA ASP A 49 1.06 -34.45 -20.76
C ASP A 49 0.60 -35.87 -20.60
N CYS A 50 -0.70 -36.12 -20.48
CA CYS A 50 -1.27 -37.45 -20.27
C CYS A 50 -1.06 -38.36 -21.48
N GLU A 51 -1.02 -37.84 -22.69
CA GLU A 51 -0.86 -38.63 -23.90
C GLU A 51 0.61 -38.89 -24.23
N ASN A 52 1.50 -38.00 -23.84
CA ASN A 52 2.94 -38.13 -24.09
C ASN A 52 3.73 -37.68 -22.87
N PRO A 53 3.92 -38.60 -21.89
CA PRO A 53 4.61 -38.24 -20.64
C PRO A 53 6.06 -37.81 -20.80
N ASP A 54 6.69 -38.10 -21.92
CA ASP A 54 8.07 -37.72 -22.18
C ASP A 54 8.19 -36.31 -22.77
N LYS A 55 7.07 -35.67 -23.08
CA LYS A 55 7.05 -34.30 -23.57
C LYS A 55 7.42 -33.33 -22.46
N VAL A 56 8.02 -32.18 -22.82
CA VAL A 56 8.35 -31.12 -21.86
C VAL A 56 7.07 -30.65 -21.18
N ASP A 57 7.08 -30.65 -19.84
CA ASP A 57 5.93 -30.25 -19.05
C ASP A 57 5.71 -28.74 -19.06
N TRP A 58 4.46 -28.35 -19.06
CA TRP A 58 4.09 -26.97 -18.79
C TRP A 58 3.96 -26.75 -17.29
N ILE A 59 4.43 -25.59 -16.83
CA ILE A 59 4.35 -25.24 -15.42
C ILE A 59 3.02 -24.56 -15.13
N GLY A 60 2.26 -25.13 -14.19
CA GLY A 60 1.10 -24.49 -13.58
C GLY A 60 1.52 -23.70 -12.35
N ARG A 61 0.77 -22.68 -12.01
CA ARG A 61 1.05 -21.88 -10.83
C ARG A 61 -0.22 -21.69 -10.02
N ASP A 62 -0.09 -21.91 -8.71
CA ASP A 62 -1.17 -21.69 -7.75
C ASP A 62 -0.82 -20.50 -6.85
N ALA A 63 -1.80 -19.66 -6.59
CA ALA A 63 -1.62 -18.54 -5.68
C ALA A 63 -1.61 -19.03 -4.24
N ALA A 64 -0.49 -18.83 -3.54
CA ALA A 64 -0.33 -19.25 -2.15
C ALA A 64 -0.75 -18.17 -1.18
N SER A 65 -0.42 -16.90 -1.47
CA SER A 65 -0.73 -15.79 -0.57
C SER A 65 -0.75 -14.46 -1.33
N LEU A 66 -1.44 -13.51 -0.74
CA LEU A 66 -1.49 -12.12 -1.21
C LEU A 66 -0.96 -11.22 -0.11
N SER A 67 -0.23 -10.20 -0.50
CA SER A 67 0.23 -9.17 0.43
C SER A 67 0.28 -7.82 -0.27
N MET A 68 0.17 -6.76 0.52
CA MET A 68 0.28 -5.40 0.02
C MET A 68 1.38 -4.69 0.78
N SER A 69 2.22 -3.97 0.06
CA SER A 69 3.25 -3.15 0.68
C SER A 69 3.12 -1.72 0.19
N ILE A 70 3.41 -0.79 1.07
CA ILE A 70 3.35 0.63 0.78
C ILE A 70 4.69 1.23 1.19
N SER A 71 5.30 2.00 0.30
CA SER A 71 6.46 2.81 0.64
C SER A 71 6.16 4.26 0.34
N GLY A 72 6.60 5.14 1.21
CA GLY A 72 6.42 6.56 1.04
C GLY A 72 7.65 7.31 1.47
N GLU A 73 7.94 8.40 0.77
CA GLU A 73 9.02 9.29 1.15
C GLU A 73 8.60 10.75 0.97
N GLY A 74 9.23 11.60 1.72
CA GLY A 74 8.94 13.02 1.65
C GLY A 74 9.70 13.79 2.70
N VAL A 75 9.21 14.99 3.01
CA VAL A 75 9.79 15.82 4.05
C VAL A 75 9.18 15.47 5.41
N LEU A 76 9.98 15.59 6.45
CA LEU A 76 9.53 15.35 7.81
C LEU A 76 8.68 16.55 8.26
N ALA A 77 7.38 16.33 8.48
CA ALA A 77 6.44 17.38 8.88
C ALA A 77 6.02 17.18 10.33
N SER A 78 5.98 18.28 11.09
CA SER A 78 5.60 18.21 12.50
C SER A 78 4.14 17.76 12.69
N GLU A 79 3.29 17.99 11.70
CA GLU A 79 1.88 17.61 11.74
C GLU A 79 1.67 16.09 11.67
N SER A 80 2.65 15.35 11.17
CA SER A 80 2.51 13.91 10.98
C SER A 80 3.59 13.07 11.65
N VAL A 81 4.64 13.69 12.18
CA VAL A 81 5.78 12.94 12.74
C VAL A 81 5.36 12.05 13.90
N GLU A 82 4.50 12.53 14.79
CA GLU A 82 4.05 11.76 15.92
C GLU A 82 3.28 10.51 15.50
N THR A 83 2.42 10.66 14.49
CA THR A 83 1.67 9.54 13.93
C THR A 83 2.61 8.44 13.41
N TRP A 84 3.67 8.82 12.70
CA TRP A 84 4.62 7.86 12.16
C TRP A 84 5.49 7.24 13.23
N LEU A 85 5.90 8.01 14.23
CA LEU A 85 6.69 7.46 15.35
C LEU A 85 5.87 6.47 16.16
N ASP A 86 4.61 6.79 16.46
CA ASP A 86 3.71 5.88 17.15
C ASP A 86 3.50 4.59 16.37
N ALA A 87 3.31 4.71 15.06
CA ALA A 87 3.14 3.53 14.19
C ALA A 87 4.39 2.66 14.17
N GLY A 88 5.58 3.28 14.12
CA GLY A 88 6.84 2.55 14.08
C GLY A 88 7.19 1.87 15.39
N GLU A 89 6.74 2.42 16.51
CA GLU A 89 7.01 1.87 17.85
C GLU A 89 5.96 0.84 18.27
N SER A 90 4.80 0.80 17.61
CA SER A 90 3.73 -0.10 17.95
C SER A 90 4.10 -1.55 17.62
N ILE A 91 3.80 -2.47 18.53
CA ILE A 91 3.96 -3.91 18.27
C ILE A 91 2.73 -4.49 17.56
N ASP A 92 1.63 -3.74 17.57
CA ASP A 92 0.39 -4.14 16.93
C ASP A 92 0.27 -3.49 15.56
N SER A 93 -0.50 -4.14 14.67
CA SER A 93 -0.81 -3.54 13.38
C SER A 93 -1.71 -2.33 13.54
N ILE A 94 -1.57 -1.38 12.64
CA ILE A 94 -2.38 -0.15 12.63
C ILE A 94 -3.39 -0.20 11.50
N PRO A 95 -4.59 0.38 11.68
CA PRO A 95 -5.54 0.49 10.58
C PRO A 95 -5.03 1.48 9.53
N VAL A 96 -5.07 1.06 8.27
CA VAL A 96 -4.59 1.86 7.14
C VAL A 96 -5.62 1.80 6.03
N GLN A 97 -5.80 2.91 5.35
CA GLN A 97 -6.69 3.00 4.20
C GLN A 97 -5.94 3.63 3.04
N VAL A 98 -5.98 2.96 1.88
CA VAL A 98 -5.40 3.48 0.65
C VAL A 98 -6.53 3.92 -0.26
N GLU A 99 -6.46 5.15 -0.74
CA GLU A 99 -7.49 5.72 -1.58
C GLU A 99 -6.90 6.11 -2.94
N ILE A 100 -7.53 5.62 -4.01
CA ILE A 100 -7.16 5.96 -5.38
C ILE A 100 -8.39 6.63 -6.02
N GLU A 101 -8.31 7.94 -6.20
CA GLU A 101 -9.44 8.74 -6.66
C GLU A 101 -9.37 9.01 -8.16
N PHE A 102 -10.31 8.44 -8.91
CA PHE A 102 -10.54 8.78 -10.31
C PHE A 102 -11.74 9.72 -10.44
N PRO A 103 -11.88 10.44 -11.56
CA PRO A 103 -12.98 11.40 -11.70
C PRO A 103 -14.38 10.82 -11.49
N ALA A 104 -14.60 9.57 -11.85
CA ALA A 104 -15.92 8.93 -11.75
C ALA A 104 -16.03 7.99 -10.53
N THR A 105 -14.94 7.33 -10.16
CA THR A 105 -14.95 6.29 -9.14
C THR A 105 -13.70 6.37 -8.29
N THR A 106 -13.85 6.16 -6.99
CA THR A 106 -12.74 6.07 -6.05
C THR A 106 -12.62 4.64 -5.56
N TYR A 107 -11.42 4.07 -5.65
CA TYR A 107 -11.12 2.73 -5.13
C TYR A 107 -10.45 2.85 -3.78
N ILE A 108 -10.90 2.07 -2.81
CA ILE A 108 -10.43 2.17 -1.43
C ILE A 108 -10.04 0.78 -0.94
N TYR A 109 -8.80 0.65 -0.47
CA TYR A 109 -8.33 -0.55 0.23
C TYR A 109 -8.28 -0.24 1.72
N THR A 110 -8.92 -1.07 2.51
CA THR A 110 -8.98 -0.91 3.97
C THR A 110 -8.51 -2.17 4.65
N GLY A 111 -7.63 -2.03 5.62
CA GLY A 111 -7.11 -3.16 6.37
C GLY A 111 -6.11 -2.70 7.41
N LYS A 112 -5.28 -3.63 7.87
CA LYS A 112 -4.26 -3.34 8.87
C LYS A 112 -2.87 -3.58 8.28
N MET A 113 -1.92 -2.77 8.69
CA MET A 113 -0.53 -2.88 8.25
C MET A 113 0.41 -2.64 9.43
N HIS A 114 1.59 -3.26 9.34
CA HIS A 114 2.69 -2.95 10.26
C HIS A 114 3.63 -1.96 9.59
N ALA A 115 4.10 -0.98 10.36
CA ALA A 115 5.19 -0.13 9.91
C ALA A 115 6.49 -0.92 10.06
N GLU A 116 6.95 -1.51 8.96
CA GLU A 116 8.14 -2.34 8.95
C GLU A 116 9.40 -1.53 9.21
N SER A 117 9.48 -0.36 8.59
CA SER A 117 10.64 0.52 8.77
C SER A 117 10.23 1.98 8.70
N LEU A 118 10.95 2.78 9.44
CA LEU A 118 10.79 4.22 9.48
C LEU A 118 12.19 4.83 9.52
N GLU A 119 12.54 5.58 8.48
CA GLU A 119 13.85 6.19 8.39
C GLU A 119 13.70 7.71 8.34
N ILE A 120 14.45 8.37 9.19
CA ILE A 120 14.52 9.83 9.21
C ILE A 120 15.94 10.22 8.78
N GLY A 121 16.03 10.88 7.62
CA GLY A 121 17.29 11.34 7.08
C GLY A 121 17.50 12.81 7.39
N ALA A 122 18.71 13.18 7.70
CA ALA A 122 19.03 14.57 8.02
C ALA A 122 20.43 14.92 7.50
N ASN A 123 20.50 16.00 6.73
CA ASN A 123 21.75 16.59 6.27
C ASN A 123 21.75 18.06 6.65
N ASN A 124 22.92 18.55 7.09
CA ASN A 124 23.05 19.95 7.47
C ASN A 124 22.74 20.86 6.27
N GLY A 125 21.91 21.85 6.49
CA GLY A 125 21.53 22.81 5.44
C GLY A 125 20.35 22.38 4.59
N GLU A 126 19.87 21.15 4.77
CA GLU A 126 18.72 20.62 4.03
C GLU A 126 17.58 20.25 4.99
N ARG A 127 16.39 20.15 4.46
CA ARG A 127 15.25 19.74 5.28
C ARG A 127 15.34 18.24 5.58
N ALA A 128 14.93 17.84 6.78
CA ALA A 128 14.88 16.43 7.15
C ALA A 128 13.86 15.69 6.28
N THR A 129 14.17 14.45 5.97
CA THR A 129 13.32 13.60 5.14
C THR A 129 12.78 12.43 5.95
N LEU A 130 11.71 11.83 5.45
CA LEU A 130 11.04 10.69 6.06
C LEU A 130 10.79 9.63 5.01
N ASN A 131 11.24 8.40 5.30
CA ASN A 131 10.95 7.23 4.47
C ASN A 131 10.23 6.20 5.33
N VAL A 132 9.10 5.69 4.84
CA VAL A 132 8.27 4.73 5.56
C VAL A 132 8.00 3.52 4.68
N SER A 133 8.06 2.32 5.26
CA SER A 133 7.66 1.09 4.60
C SER A 133 6.61 0.38 5.45
N LEU A 134 5.48 0.06 4.84
CA LEU A 134 4.37 -0.63 5.50
C LEU A 134 4.14 -1.98 4.83
N GLN A 135 3.83 -3.00 5.63
CA GLN A 135 3.47 -4.33 5.14
C GLN A 135 2.11 -4.72 5.67
N SER A 136 1.30 -5.34 4.83
CA SER A 136 -0.06 -5.73 5.22
C SER A 136 -0.05 -6.83 6.28
N ASP A 137 -0.99 -6.71 7.21
CA ASP A 137 -1.26 -7.73 8.23
C ASP A 137 -2.69 -8.21 8.02
N GLY A 138 -2.82 -9.31 7.26
CA GLY A 138 -4.11 -9.84 6.91
C GLY A 138 -4.67 -9.27 5.61
N GLU A 139 -5.97 -9.40 5.43
CA GLU A 139 -6.64 -9.02 4.20
C GLU A 139 -6.81 -7.51 4.07
N MET A 140 -6.49 -7.00 2.88
CA MET A 140 -6.83 -5.63 2.49
C MET A 140 -8.08 -5.69 1.64
N VAL A 141 -9.19 -5.18 2.16
CA VAL A 141 -10.50 -5.23 1.49
C VAL A 141 -10.65 -4.05 0.55
N ARG A 142 -10.95 -4.35 -0.70
CA ARG A 142 -11.19 -3.31 -1.71
C ARG A 142 -12.67 -2.97 -1.79
N THR A 143 -12.96 -1.69 -1.73
CA THR A 143 -14.30 -1.16 -1.98
C THR A 143 -14.22 -0.07 -3.04
N SER A 144 -15.32 0.23 -3.68
CA SER A 144 -15.40 1.32 -4.64
C SER A 144 -16.62 2.16 -4.37
N ALA A 145 -16.50 3.44 -4.63
CA ALA A 145 -17.59 4.39 -4.45
C ALA A 145 -17.52 5.47 -5.52
N PRO A 146 -18.65 6.08 -5.89
CA PRO A 146 -18.61 7.24 -6.78
C PRO A 146 -17.77 8.35 -6.16
N THR A 147 -16.96 9.01 -6.99
CA THR A 147 -16.19 10.15 -6.54
C THR A 147 -17.13 11.32 -6.28
N ALA A 148 -16.99 11.96 -5.13
CA ALA A 148 -17.79 13.13 -4.79
C ALA A 148 -17.49 14.28 -5.75
N PRO A 149 -18.51 15.06 -6.19
CA PRO A 149 -18.32 16.18 -7.09
C PRO A 149 -17.54 17.34 -6.45
#